data_91e8d4a9c0c0cfdb53536c105d5ba130
#
_entry.id   91e8d4a9c0c0cfdb53536c105d5ba130
#
_cell.length_a   1.000
_cell.length_b   1.000
_cell.length_c   1.000
_cell.angle_alpha   90.00
_cell.angle_beta   90.00
_cell.angle_gamma   90.00
#
_symmetry.space_group_name_H-M   'P 1'
#
loop_
_entity.id
_entity.type
_entity.pdbx_description
1 polymer ?
#
loop_
_entity_poly.entity_id
_entity_poly.type
_entity_poly.pdbx_seq_one_letter_code
_entity_poly.pdbx_strand_id
1 'polypeptide(L)'
;LLWRLKSGQGQKVETSYLRSIIATQNNYFTAFSEPDELGQGGGGFFYSHLGPPSRGYRAKDRNVEFGFGYARFDDPWVAFCERFGVPDEIKNKHSYEEVRMGAWGAGKEVTDAIENAFKDKTADEVVAILDEMGFLCAPVHDYDSMFSDEGVLEQQMLVEVEHPSRGTTKTTGLPWKFRETPGSIR
;
A
#
# COMPACT_ATOMS: atom_id res chain seq x y z
N LEU A 1 21.07 -12.05 -20.99
CA LEU A 1 22.51 -11.76 -20.86
C LEU A 1 23.30 -12.99 -20.39
N LEU A 2 22.96 -13.59 -19.25
CA LEU A 2 23.69 -14.77 -18.72
C LEU A 2 23.77 -15.94 -19.71
N TRP A 3 22.68 -16.21 -20.46
CA TRP A 3 22.70 -17.24 -21.49
C TRP A 3 23.75 -16.93 -22.58
N ARG A 4 23.78 -15.69 -23.07
CA ARG A 4 24.74 -15.24 -24.09
C ARG A 4 26.17 -15.33 -23.60
N LEU A 5 26.42 -14.98 -22.33
CA LEU A 5 27.76 -15.12 -21.77
C LEU A 5 28.24 -16.56 -21.65
N LYS A 6 27.33 -17.50 -21.39
CA LYS A 6 27.66 -18.92 -21.23
C LYS A 6 27.73 -19.68 -22.57
N SER A 7 26.82 -19.37 -23.49
CA SER A 7 26.65 -20.13 -24.74
C SER A 7 27.19 -19.43 -25.97
N GLY A 8 27.47 -18.14 -25.91
CA GLY A 8 27.78 -17.31 -27.06
C GLY A 8 26.57 -16.98 -27.94
N GLN A 9 25.40 -17.56 -27.64
CA GLN A 9 24.19 -17.44 -28.47
C GLN A 9 23.23 -16.40 -27.86
N GLY A 10 22.67 -15.56 -28.74
CA GLY A 10 21.56 -14.68 -28.37
C GLY A 10 20.23 -15.42 -28.41
N GLN A 11 19.20 -14.82 -27.81
CA GLN A 11 17.83 -15.30 -27.93
C GLN A 11 16.87 -14.11 -28.10
N LYS A 12 15.76 -14.34 -28.76
CA LYS A 12 14.66 -13.39 -28.84
C LYS A 12 13.93 -13.34 -27.49
N VAL A 13 13.67 -12.14 -27.00
CA VAL A 13 12.86 -11.92 -25.81
C VAL A 13 11.60 -11.17 -26.25
N GLU A 14 10.46 -11.72 -25.94
CA GLU A 14 9.15 -11.16 -26.31
C GLU A 14 8.31 -10.90 -25.05
N THR A 15 7.72 -9.73 -25.00
CA THR A 15 6.72 -9.36 -24.00
C THR A 15 5.59 -8.57 -24.66
N SER A 16 4.55 -8.29 -23.90
CA SER A 16 3.45 -7.42 -24.31
C SER A 16 2.95 -6.62 -23.13
N TYR A 17 2.23 -5.54 -23.39
CA TYR A 17 1.56 -4.77 -22.31
C TYR A 17 0.70 -5.65 -21.42
N LEU A 18 -0.11 -6.54 -22.01
CA LEU A 18 -0.96 -7.45 -21.26
C LEU A 18 -0.14 -8.37 -20.34
N ARG A 19 0.93 -8.97 -20.83
CA ARG A 19 1.82 -9.82 -20.02
C ARG A 19 2.45 -9.04 -18.87
N SER A 20 2.88 -7.82 -19.14
CA SER A 20 3.51 -6.96 -18.13
C SER A 20 2.52 -6.54 -17.04
N ILE A 21 1.30 -6.14 -17.41
CA ILE A 21 0.25 -5.77 -16.46
C ILE A 21 -0.15 -6.96 -15.59
N ILE A 22 -0.36 -8.15 -16.17
CA ILE A 22 -0.67 -9.36 -15.40
C ILE A 22 0.49 -9.73 -14.47
N ALA A 23 1.72 -9.62 -14.93
CA ALA A 23 2.91 -9.92 -14.11
C ALA A 23 3.05 -8.97 -12.91
N THR A 24 2.72 -7.68 -13.06
CA THR A 24 2.73 -6.72 -11.93
C THR A 24 1.61 -6.97 -10.92
N GLN A 25 0.54 -7.63 -11.35
CA GLN A 25 -0.59 -8.01 -10.50
C GLN A 25 -0.52 -9.48 -10.04
N ASN A 26 0.62 -10.13 -10.20
CA ASN A 26 0.79 -11.57 -9.93
C ASN A 26 0.21 -11.99 -8.57
N ASN A 27 0.45 -11.22 -7.56
CA ASN A 27 -0.04 -11.51 -6.22
C ASN A 27 -1.58 -11.53 -6.16
N TYR A 28 -2.21 -10.48 -6.64
CA TYR A 28 -3.69 -10.40 -6.67
C TYR A 28 -4.30 -11.48 -7.56
N PHE A 29 -3.66 -11.75 -8.69
CA PHE A 29 -4.10 -12.77 -9.62
C PHE A 29 -4.05 -14.17 -8.99
N THR A 30 -2.95 -14.48 -8.28
CA THR A 30 -2.79 -15.75 -7.56
C THR A 30 -3.79 -15.86 -6.43
N ALA A 31 -3.93 -14.81 -5.62
CA ALA A 31 -4.90 -14.78 -4.53
C ALA A 31 -6.34 -14.97 -5.02
N PHE A 32 -6.68 -14.41 -6.18
CA PHE A 32 -8.02 -14.52 -6.76
C PHE A 32 -8.29 -15.90 -7.37
N SER A 33 -7.27 -16.60 -7.84
CA SER A 33 -7.38 -17.94 -8.43
C SER A 33 -7.48 -19.07 -7.39
N GLU A 34 -7.06 -18.81 -6.17
CA GLU A 34 -7.19 -19.76 -5.05
C GLU A 34 -8.57 -19.60 -4.42
N PRO A 35 -9.44 -20.62 -4.47
CA PRO A 35 -10.69 -20.59 -3.73
C PRO A 35 -10.38 -20.61 -2.23
N ASP A 36 -10.76 -19.56 -1.51
CA ASP A 36 -10.67 -19.60 -0.06
C ASP A 36 -11.67 -20.60 0.50
N GLU A 37 -11.27 -21.29 1.55
CA GLU A 37 -12.12 -22.27 2.25
C GLU A 37 -13.38 -21.61 2.85
N LEU A 38 -13.42 -20.29 2.94
CA LEU A 38 -14.51 -19.50 3.49
C LEU A 38 -15.48 -18.97 2.41
N GLY A 39 -15.23 -19.25 1.13
CA GLY A 39 -16.13 -18.87 0.03
C GLY A 39 -16.28 -17.36 -0.20
N GLN A 40 -15.38 -16.55 0.30
CA GLN A 40 -15.45 -15.08 0.20
C GLN A 40 -14.80 -14.52 -1.07
N GLY A 41 -14.36 -15.38 -1.95
CA GLY A 41 -13.90 -15.01 -3.28
C GLY A 41 -12.65 -14.13 -3.32
N GLY A 42 -11.52 -14.75 -3.51
CA GLY A 42 -10.36 -14.06 -4.05
C GLY A 42 -9.56 -13.23 -3.06
N GLY A 43 -8.91 -13.86 -2.19
CA GLY A 43 -7.93 -13.21 -1.35
C GLY A 43 -7.27 -14.21 -0.43
N GLY A 44 -6.66 -15.23 -0.99
CA GLY A 44 -5.96 -16.21 -0.19
C GLY A 44 -5.08 -15.56 0.90
N PHE A 45 -4.67 -16.34 1.84
CA PHE A 45 -3.90 -16.04 3.04
C PHE A 45 -2.93 -14.82 2.98
N PHE A 46 -2.38 -14.50 1.81
CA PHE A 46 -1.41 -13.41 1.67
C PHE A 46 -2.00 -11.99 1.70
N TYR A 47 -3.31 -11.81 1.47
CA TYR A 47 -3.91 -10.48 1.36
C TYR A 47 -4.93 -10.15 2.42
N SER A 48 -5.36 -11.14 3.19
CA SER A 48 -6.22 -10.93 4.35
C SER A 48 -5.59 -10.00 5.41
N HIS A 49 -4.26 -9.92 5.44
CA HIS A 49 -3.51 -9.06 6.37
C HIS A 49 -3.20 -7.66 5.83
N LEU A 50 -3.53 -7.36 4.58
CA LEU A 50 -3.34 -6.03 4.00
C LEU A 50 -4.49 -5.07 4.31
N GLY A 51 -5.34 -5.46 5.23
CA GLY A 51 -6.48 -4.66 5.62
C GLY A 51 -7.70 -4.90 4.72
N PRO A 52 -8.86 -4.41 5.13
CA PRO A 52 -10.09 -4.72 4.50
C PRO A 52 -10.13 -4.24 3.09
N PRO A 53 -10.01 -3.12 2.65
CA PRO A 53 -10.04 -2.83 1.22
C PRO A 53 -8.66 -2.44 0.72
N SER A 54 -8.39 -2.79 -0.50
CA SER A 54 -7.26 -2.28 -1.28
C SER A 54 -7.15 -0.73 -1.35
N ARG A 55 -8.04 -0.02 -0.71
CA ARG A 55 -8.10 1.44 -0.61
C ARG A 55 -7.64 2.00 0.74
N GLY A 56 -7.30 1.17 1.72
CA GLY A 56 -7.06 1.59 3.10
C GLY A 56 -8.35 1.96 3.88
N TYR A 57 -8.20 2.36 5.13
CA TYR A 57 -9.28 2.75 6.03
C TYR A 57 -9.66 4.21 5.81
N ARG A 58 -10.96 4.50 5.81
CA ARG A 58 -11.46 5.85 5.59
C ARG A 58 -11.19 6.74 6.82
N ALA A 59 -10.51 7.85 6.62
CA ALA A 59 -10.45 8.98 7.53
C ALA A 59 -11.32 10.14 7.01
N LYS A 60 -11.27 11.29 7.67
CA LYS A 60 -12.15 12.43 7.38
C LYS A 60 -12.01 12.99 5.97
N ASP A 61 -10.79 13.07 5.45
CA ASP A 61 -10.45 13.71 4.17
C ASP A 61 -9.98 12.70 3.12
N ARG A 62 -9.22 11.69 3.50
CA ARG A 62 -8.69 10.65 2.61
C ARG A 62 -8.47 9.35 3.38
N ASN A 63 -8.05 8.29 2.69
CA ASN A 63 -7.83 7.00 3.34
C ASN A 63 -6.42 6.90 3.93
N VAL A 64 -6.28 6.01 4.92
CA VAL A 64 -5.01 5.68 5.56
C VAL A 64 -4.78 4.18 5.44
N GLU A 65 -3.61 3.80 4.97
CA GLU A 65 -3.16 2.41 5.00
C GLU A 65 -2.28 2.19 6.22
N PHE A 66 -2.49 1.10 6.97
CA PHE A 66 -1.63 0.71 8.06
C PHE A 66 -1.72 -0.79 8.34
N GLY A 67 -0.70 -1.34 8.98
CA GLY A 67 -0.63 -2.77 9.29
C GLY A 67 -0.33 -3.06 10.75
N PHE A 68 -1.16 -3.88 11.38
CA PHE A 68 -0.96 -4.35 12.75
C PHE A 68 0.29 -5.21 12.94
N GLY A 69 0.78 -5.88 11.89
CA GLY A 69 1.90 -6.82 11.96
C GLY A 69 3.27 -6.21 12.29
N TYR A 70 3.39 -4.88 12.31
CA TYR A 70 4.66 -4.16 12.51
C TYR A 70 4.72 -3.37 13.81
N ALA A 71 3.64 -3.36 14.58
CA ALA A 71 3.56 -2.60 15.83
C ALA A 71 4.43 -3.23 16.94
N ARG A 72 4.96 -2.37 17.82
CA ARG A 72 5.87 -2.76 18.91
C ARG A 72 5.16 -2.96 20.25
N PHE A 73 3.97 -3.55 20.23
CA PHE A 73 3.17 -3.85 21.41
C PHE A 73 3.04 -5.36 21.59
N ASP A 74 2.87 -5.80 22.83
CA ASP A 74 2.53 -7.20 23.12
C ASP A 74 1.18 -7.58 22.50
N ASP A 75 0.20 -6.65 22.58
CA ASP A 75 -1.06 -6.73 21.88
C ASP A 75 -1.35 -5.41 21.14
N PRO A 76 -1.03 -5.33 19.85
CA PRO A 76 -1.26 -4.14 19.04
C PRO A 76 -2.73 -3.77 18.86
N TRP A 77 -3.64 -4.74 18.89
CA TRP A 77 -5.07 -4.48 18.79
C TRP A 77 -5.61 -3.77 20.04
N VAL A 78 -5.27 -4.27 21.20
CA VAL A 78 -5.67 -3.63 22.46
C VAL A 78 -5.11 -2.22 22.54
N ALA A 79 -3.82 -2.03 22.25
CA ALA A 79 -3.19 -0.71 22.26
C ALA A 79 -3.86 0.27 21.27
N PHE A 80 -4.20 -0.21 20.07
CA PHE A 80 -4.96 0.56 19.09
C PHE A 80 -6.35 0.97 19.64
N CYS A 81 -7.09 0.01 20.18
CA CYS A 81 -8.44 0.26 20.70
C CYS A 81 -8.44 1.31 21.82
N GLU A 82 -7.49 1.23 22.75
CA GLU A 82 -7.34 2.20 23.83
C GLU A 82 -6.97 3.59 23.33
N ARG A 83 -6.07 3.67 22.37
CA ARG A 83 -5.61 4.96 21.81
C ARG A 83 -6.66 5.66 20.97
N PHE A 84 -7.46 4.90 20.23
CA PHE A 84 -8.49 5.44 19.33
C PHE A 84 -9.92 5.41 19.89
N GLY A 85 -10.10 4.86 21.09
CA GLY A 85 -11.41 4.82 21.75
C GLY A 85 -12.39 3.85 21.12
N VAL A 86 -11.90 2.72 20.59
CA VAL A 86 -12.76 1.63 20.10
C VAL A 86 -13.51 1.02 21.27
N PRO A 87 -14.84 0.79 21.16
CA PRO A 87 -15.63 0.22 22.25
C PRO A 87 -15.09 -1.13 22.76
N ASP A 88 -15.14 -1.34 24.07
CA ASP A 88 -14.69 -2.57 24.71
C ASP A 88 -15.40 -3.82 24.20
N GLU A 89 -16.64 -3.70 23.75
CA GLU A 89 -17.40 -4.77 23.13
C GLU A 89 -16.71 -5.32 21.90
N ILE A 90 -16.17 -4.43 21.05
CA ILE A 90 -15.42 -4.80 19.83
C ILE A 90 -14.01 -5.26 20.21
N LYS A 91 -13.33 -4.50 21.08
CA LYS A 91 -11.96 -4.80 21.53
C LYS A 91 -11.85 -6.23 22.11
N ASN A 92 -12.80 -6.60 22.99
CA ASN A 92 -12.76 -7.90 23.68
C ASN A 92 -13.33 -9.05 22.88
N LYS A 93 -14.05 -8.77 21.78
CA LYS A 93 -14.64 -9.78 20.91
C LYS A 93 -13.63 -10.39 19.96
N HIS A 94 -12.63 -9.63 19.54
CA HIS A 94 -11.64 -10.01 18.54
C HIS A 94 -10.25 -10.05 19.14
N SER A 95 -9.54 -11.15 18.91
CA SER A 95 -8.13 -11.29 19.27
C SER A 95 -7.23 -10.53 18.27
N TYR A 96 -6.01 -10.19 18.71
CA TYR A 96 -5.01 -9.60 17.82
C TYR A 96 -4.76 -10.46 16.56
N GLU A 97 -4.71 -11.79 16.71
CA GLU A 97 -4.51 -12.70 15.58
C GLU A 97 -5.64 -12.62 14.55
N GLU A 98 -6.90 -12.55 15.00
CA GLU A 98 -8.04 -12.39 14.10
C GLU A 98 -7.99 -11.05 13.36
N VAL A 99 -7.66 -9.96 14.05
CA VAL A 99 -7.54 -8.63 13.47
C VAL A 99 -6.36 -8.56 12.48
N ARG A 100 -5.23 -9.13 12.85
CA ARG A 100 -4.04 -9.20 12.00
C ARG A 100 -4.28 -10.01 10.72
N MET A 101 -5.09 -11.03 10.80
CA MET A 101 -5.50 -11.86 9.66
C MET A 101 -6.59 -11.20 8.80
N GLY A 102 -7.07 -10.02 9.19
CA GLY A 102 -8.01 -9.22 8.41
C GLY A 102 -9.35 -9.90 8.19
N ALA A 103 -9.79 -9.98 6.93
CA ALA A 103 -11.11 -10.49 6.56
C ALA A 103 -11.44 -11.92 7.04
N TRP A 104 -10.46 -12.71 7.41
CA TRP A 104 -10.63 -14.08 7.89
C TRP A 104 -11.19 -14.17 9.30
N GLY A 105 -10.81 -13.24 10.17
CA GLY A 105 -11.19 -13.32 11.58
C GLY A 105 -12.26 -12.31 11.98
N ALA A 106 -11.99 -11.06 11.72
CA ALA A 106 -12.76 -9.94 12.27
C ALA A 106 -13.62 -9.19 11.23
N GLY A 107 -13.31 -9.32 9.96
CA GLY A 107 -14.12 -8.88 8.84
C GLY A 107 -14.59 -7.43 8.89
N LYS A 108 -15.82 -7.22 8.44
CA LYS A 108 -16.44 -5.91 8.32
C LYS A 108 -16.57 -5.16 9.66
N GLU A 109 -16.82 -5.87 10.76
CA GLU A 109 -17.06 -5.25 12.07
C GLU A 109 -15.83 -4.49 12.58
N VAL A 110 -14.64 -5.07 12.45
CA VAL A 110 -13.38 -4.41 12.81
C VAL A 110 -13.07 -3.26 11.87
N THR A 111 -13.32 -3.44 10.57
CA THR A 111 -13.19 -2.36 9.59
C THR A 111 -14.05 -1.16 9.96
N ASP A 112 -15.33 -1.40 10.22
CA ASP A 112 -16.27 -0.35 10.59
C ASP A 112 -15.86 0.35 11.90
N ALA A 113 -15.32 -0.41 12.87
CA ALA A 113 -14.83 0.16 14.12
C ALA A 113 -13.59 1.04 13.91
N ILE A 114 -12.65 0.62 13.08
CA ILE A 114 -11.46 1.41 12.72
C ILE A 114 -11.87 2.67 11.96
N GLU A 115 -12.71 2.57 10.94
CA GLU A 115 -13.20 3.73 10.18
C GLU A 115 -14.00 4.70 11.06
N ASN A 116 -14.80 4.20 12.00
CA ASN A 116 -15.48 5.04 12.99
C ASN A 116 -14.51 5.78 13.91
N ALA A 117 -13.40 5.16 14.28
CA ALA A 117 -12.37 5.77 15.10
C ALA A 117 -11.60 6.89 14.35
N PHE A 118 -11.54 6.80 13.02
CA PHE A 118 -10.84 7.74 12.16
C PHE A 118 -11.73 8.87 11.60
N LYS A 119 -13.04 8.71 11.55
CA LYS A 119 -14.00 9.57 10.82
C LYS A 119 -13.87 11.07 11.07
N ASP A 120 -13.48 11.47 12.28
CA ASP A 120 -13.39 12.88 12.70
C ASP A 120 -11.95 13.44 12.61
N LYS A 121 -10.98 12.59 12.23
CA LYS A 121 -9.55 12.93 12.09
C LYS A 121 -9.15 12.96 10.63
N THR A 122 -8.27 13.87 10.27
CA THR A 122 -7.63 13.86 8.95
C THR A 122 -6.69 12.67 8.83
N ALA A 123 -6.34 12.28 7.61
CA ALA A 123 -5.39 11.21 7.38
C ALA A 123 -4.03 11.49 8.02
N ASP A 124 -3.57 12.74 7.95
CA ASP A 124 -2.30 13.14 8.56
C ASP A 124 -2.33 13.06 10.09
N GLU A 125 -3.45 13.43 10.73
CA GLU A 125 -3.64 13.27 12.19
C GLU A 125 -3.66 11.78 12.59
N VAL A 126 -4.31 10.93 11.80
CA VAL A 126 -4.34 9.49 12.03
C VAL A 126 -2.93 8.89 11.87
N VAL A 127 -2.24 9.24 10.79
CA VAL A 127 -0.86 8.76 10.53
C VAL A 127 0.09 9.19 11.64
N ALA A 128 0.02 10.45 12.09
CA ALA A 128 0.85 10.92 13.20
C ALA A 128 0.65 10.08 14.48
N ILE A 129 -0.61 9.76 14.82
CA ILE A 129 -0.92 8.92 15.99
C ILE A 129 -0.39 7.49 15.80
N LEU A 130 -0.59 6.91 14.62
CA LEU A 130 -0.14 5.54 14.32
C LEU A 130 1.39 5.43 14.29
N ASP A 131 2.08 6.44 13.77
CA ASP A 131 3.54 6.51 13.74
C ASP A 131 4.13 6.64 15.15
N GLU A 132 3.56 7.49 16.02
CA GLU A 132 3.90 7.56 17.45
C GLU A 132 3.77 6.19 18.13
N MET A 133 2.78 5.39 17.74
CA MET A 133 2.57 4.05 18.25
C MET A 133 3.51 3.02 17.60
N GLY A 134 4.27 3.39 16.57
CA GLY A 134 5.19 2.52 15.85
C GLY A 134 4.52 1.56 14.87
N PHE A 135 3.34 1.88 14.38
CA PHE A 135 2.72 1.18 13.26
C PHE A 135 3.35 1.59 11.93
N LEU A 136 3.45 0.66 11.01
CA LEU A 136 3.75 1.01 9.63
C LEU A 136 2.48 1.57 9.00
N CYS A 137 2.50 2.84 8.66
CA CYS A 137 1.32 3.53 8.14
C CYS A 137 1.70 4.60 7.11
N ALA A 138 0.74 4.92 6.24
CA ALA A 138 0.86 6.02 5.29
C ALA A 138 -0.53 6.52 4.86
N PRO A 139 -0.69 7.79 4.47
CA PRO A 139 -1.90 8.24 3.81
C PRO A 139 -1.97 7.66 2.38
N VAL A 140 -3.16 7.35 1.92
CA VAL A 140 -3.38 6.97 0.53
C VAL A 140 -3.49 8.24 -0.31
N HIS A 141 -2.52 8.45 -1.19
CA HIS A 141 -2.48 9.62 -2.07
C HIS A 141 -3.32 9.41 -3.33
N ASP A 142 -3.98 10.48 -3.76
CA ASP A 142 -4.40 10.68 -5.13
C ASP A 142 -3.31 11.43 -5.93
N TYR A 143 -3.54 11.69 -7.21
CA TYR A 143 -2.54 12.40 -8.01
C TYR A 143 -2.32 13.85 -7.55
N ASP A 144 -3.36 14.51 -7.04
CA ASP A 144 -3.24 15.90 -6.60
C ASP A 144 -2.39 16.01 -5.34
N SER A 145 -2.64 15.17 -4.33
CA SER A 145 -1.86 15.13 -3.09
C SER A 145 -0.44 14.61 -3.32
N MET A 146 -0.25 13.66 -4.24
CA MET A 146 1.07 13.14 -4.60
C MET A 146 1.99 14.24 -5.17
N PHE A 147 1.45 15.21 -5.91
CA PHE A 147 2.26 16.29 -6.51
C PHE A 147 2.80 17.29 -5.48
N SER A 148 2.30 17.29 -4.27
CA SER A 148 2.77 18.11 -3.14
C SER A 148 3.44 17.32 -2.03
N ASP A 149 3.51 16.00 -2.14
CA ASP A 149 4.14 15.15 -1.14
C ASP A 149 5.66 15.32 -1.11
N GLU A 150 6.20 15.63 0.09
CA GLU A 150 7.63 15.88 0.28
C GLU A 150 8.50 14.68 -0.13
N GLY A 151 8.07 13.46 0.18
CA GLY A 151 8.81 12.24 -0.17
C GLY A 151 8.89 12.03 -1.68
N VAL A 152 7.81 12.33 -2.40
CA VAL A 152 7.78 12.28 -3.88
C VAL A 152 8.72 13.31 -4.48
N LEU A 153 8.72 14.55 -3.93
CA LEU A 153 9.56 15.63 -4.39
C LEU A 153 11.04 15.40 -4.09
N GLU A 154 11.38 14.96 -2.88
CA GLU A 154 12.75 14.61 -2.47
C GLU A 154 13.34 13.47 -3.30
N GLN A 155 12.52 12.48 -3.66
CA GLN A 155 12.92 11.39 -4.54
C GLN A 155 13.06 11.82 -6.01
N GLN A 156 12.71 13.07 -6.34
CA GLN A 156 12.72 13.59 -7.72
C GLN A 156 11.85 12.76 -8.66
N MET A 157 10.73 12.25 -8.14
CA MET A 157 9.77 11.48 -8.93
C MET A 157 8.74 12.34 -9.65
N LEU A 158 8.78 13.66 -9.45
CA LEU A 158 8.08 14.66 -10.24
C LEU A 158 9.11 15.65 -10.79
N VAL A 159 9.22 15.73 -12.11
CA VAL A 159 10.18 16.60 -12.79
C VAL A 159 9.49 17.45 -13.85
N GLU A 160 10.01 18.63 -14.07
CA GLU A 160 9.57 19.52 -15.15
C GLU A 160 10.48 19.34 -16.37
N VAL A 161 9.86 19.25 -17.54
CA VAL A 161 10.55 19.14 -18.83
C VAL A 161 9.97 20.15 -19.82
N GLU A 162 10.82 20.71 -20.64
CA GLU A 162 10.42 21.62 -21.72
C GLU A 162 9.94 20.81 -22.92
N HIS A 163 8.65 20.92 -23.24
CA HIS A 163 8.07 20.27 -24.40
C HIS A 163 8.03 21.28 -25.58
N PRO A 164 8.49 20.92 -26.80
CA PRO A 164 8.63 21.86 -27.92
C PRO A 164 7.37 22.63 -28.29
N SER A 165 6.18 22.05 -28.06
CA SER A 165 4.90 22.67 -28.46
C SER A 165 3.96 22.99 -27.28
N ARG A 166 4.28 22.53 -26.07
CA ARG A 166 3.40 22.69 -24.88
C ARG A 166 4.02 23.53 -23.77
N GLY A 167 5.28 23.95 -23.93
CA GLY A 167 6.04 24.61 -22.87
C GLY A 167 6.40 23.66 -21.75
N THR A 168 6.57 24.12 -20.54
CA THR A 168 6.92 23.31 -19.36
C THR A 168 5.81 22.34 -19.02
N THR A 169 6.14 21.07 -18.96
CA THR A 169 5.22 19.99 -18.55
C THR A 169 5.82 19.18 -17.41
N LYS A 170 4.96 18.61 -16.57
CA LYS A 170 5.39 17.72 -15.50
C LYS A 170 5.32 16.25 -15.94
N THR A 171 6.33 15.47 -15.58
CA THR A 171 6.39 14.04 -15.85
C THR A 171 7.06 13.30 -14.69
N THR A 172 6.98 11.96 -14.72
CA THR A 172 7.63 11.15 -13.70
C THR A 172 9.15 11.18 -13.86
N GLY A 173 9.85 11.21 -12.73
CA GLY A 173 11.29 11.09 -12.66
C GLY A 173 11.78 9.68 -13.01
N LEU A 174 13.10 9.48 -12.97
CA LEU A 174 13.71 8.18 -13.22
C LEU A 174 13.62 7.31 -11.95
N PRO A 175 13.14 6.05 -12.06
CA PRO A 175 12.99 5.16 -10.91
C PRO A 175 14.32 4.58 -10.39
N TRP A 176 15.43 4.94 -10.99
CA TRP A 176 16.77 4.53 -10.58
C TRP A 176 17.76 5.68 -10.66
N LYS A 177 18.74 5.69 -9.79
CA LYS A 177 19.83 6.68 -9.77
C LYS A 177 21.17 5.95 -9.96
N PHE A 178 21.87 6.28 -11.03
CA PHE A 178 23.25 5.83 -11.26
C PHE A 178 24.21 6.94 -10.83
N ARG A 179 25.17 6.63 -9.98
CA ARG A 179 26.12 7.63 -9.46
C ARG A 179 27.11 8.09 -10.52
N GLU A 180 27.67 7.13 -11.27
CA GLU A 180 28.72 7.38 -12.27
C GLU A 180 28.15 7.81 -13.65
N THR A 181 26.94 7.39 -13.96
CA THR A 181 26.28 7.64 -15.24
C THR A 181 24.84 8.07 -15.01
N PRO A 182 24.60 9.27 -14.47
CA PRO A 182 23.24 9.72 -14.16
C PRO A 182 22.39 9.79 -15.42
N GLY A 183 21.17 9.28 -15.32
CA GLY A 183 20.18 9.43 -16.38
C GLY A 183 19.60 10.84 -16.43
N SER A 184 19.05 11.23 -17.57
CA SER A 184 18.29 12.47 -17.74
C SER A 184 17.02 12.24 -18.53
N ILE A 185 15.97 13.00 -18.21
CA ILE A 185 14.73 13.08 -18.99
C ILE A 185 14.87 14.27 -19.92
N ARG A 186 14.53 14.08 -21.20
CA ARG A 186 14.63 15.10 -22.23
C ARG A 186 13.33 15.23 -22.98
#